data_6db7a7864aa39e403fb7c2904d411139
#
_entry.id   6db7a7864aa39e403fb7c2904d411139
#
_cell.length_a   1.000
_cell.length_b   1.000
_cell.length_c   1.000
_cell.angle_alpha   90.00
_cell.angle_beta   90.00
_cell.angle_gamma   90.00
#
_symmetry.space_group_name_H-M   'P 1'
#
loop_
_entity.id
_entity.type
_entity.pdbx_description
1 polymer ?
#
loop_
_entity_poly.entity_id
_entity_poly.type
_entity_poly.pdbx_seq_one_letter_code
_entity_poly.pdbx_strand_id
1 'polypeptide(L)'
;MDCRTSVSAQTHWDNAYSSKGVKDRSWSESGESDSLDEFDYANLSSEDGIIDVGGGASTFVKSLVQRGYNNVTVLDVSQTAIDEAKLMLGDTRESVKWIVSDVVQWEPTEIYAYWNDRAVFHFLVDEEDQQAYVGNVLRSTRSGSHIVIATFSPDGPESCSGLQVQRWSQDDLAKLFADSCSVVRSGERSHVTPWGSAQSFTWVHLLRD
;
A
#
# COMPACT_ATOMS: atom_id res chain seq x y z
N MET A 1 26.17 7.06 -10.99
CA MET A 1 25.69 5.83 -10.36
C MET A 1 25.45 6.19 -8.90
N ASP A 2 24.27 6.69 -8.62
CA ASP A 2 23.87 7.08 -7.27
C ASP A 2 23.12 5.87 -6.65
N CYS A 3 23.79 5.17 -5.78
CA CYS A 3 23.23 4.07 -5.01
C CYS A 3 22.33 4.68 -3.91
N ARG A 4 21.22 5.30 -4.32
CA ARG A 4 20.13 5.71 -3.45
C ARG A 4 19.22 4.51 -3.25
N THR A 5 19.54 3.62 -2.52
CA THR A 5 19.54 3.38 -1.10
C THR A 5 18.21 2.79 -0.60
N SER A 6 17.86 1.58 -1.11
CA SER A 6 16.90 0.70 -0.42
C SER A 6 17.28 0.53 1.06
N VAL A 7 18.57 0.55 1.37
CA VAL A 7 19.09 0.54 2.75
C VAL A 7 18.68 1.79 3.53
N SER A 8 18.59 2.98 2.89
CA SER A 8 18.17 4.19 3.58
C SER A 8 16.66 4.22 3.85
N ALA A 9 15.82 3.79 2.90
CA ALA A 9 14.37 3.69 3.08
C ALA A 9 14.05 2.66 4.17
N GLN A 10 14.63 1.47 4.09
CA GLN A 10 14.47 0.44 5.12
C GLN A 10 14.86 0.96 6.51
N THR A 11 16.05 1.55 6.63
CA THR A 11 16.54 2.07 7.91
C THR A 11 15.62 3.16 8.46
N HIS A 12 15.11 4.05 7.59
CA HIS A 12 14.17 5.09 8.00
C HIS A 12 12.89 4.49 8.58
N TRP A 13 12.29 3.55 7.87
CA TRP A 13 11.03 2.93 8.30
C TRP A 13 11.21 2.01 9.49
N ASP A 14 12.29 1.23 9.59
CA ASP A 14 12.61 0.45 10.78
C ASP A 14 12.72 1.34 12.01
N ASN A 15 13.36 2.51 11.90
CA ASN A 15 13.43 3.50 12.97
C ASN A 15 12.06 4.11 13.30
N ALA A 16 11.23 4.41 12.28
CA ALA A 16 9.90 4.96 12.50
C ALA A 16 9.00 3.97 13.26
N TYR A 17 9.09 2.69 12.95
CA TYR A 17 8.33 1.63 13.66
C TYR A 17 8.91 1.35 15.05
N SER A 18 10.22 1.33 15.22
CA SER A 18 10.86 1.06 16.52
C SER A 18 10.71 2.21 17.51
N SER A 19 10.70 3.47 17.05
CA SER A 19 10.71 4.65 17.91
C SER A 19 9.33 5.20 18.27
N LYS A 20 8.28 4.84 17.51
CA LYS A 20 6.92 5.37 17.66
C LYS A 20 5.95 4.25 17.99
N GLY A 21 5.17 4.41 19.06
CA GLY A 21 4.03 3.55 19.33
C GLY A 21 2.91 3.72 18.28
N VAL A 22 1.96 2.78 18.22
CA VAL A 22 0.83 2.83 17.27
C VAL A 22 0.09 4.17 17.32
N LYS A 23 -0.08 4.75 18.53
CA LYS A 23 -0.79 6.03 18.74
C LYS A 23 0.01 7.25 18.29
N ASP A 24 1.30 7.08 18.00
CA ASP A 24 2.20 8.16 17.59
C ASP A 24 2.51 8.12 16.09
N ARG A 25 1.85 7.23 15.34
CA ARG A 25 2.01 7.06 13.89
C ARG A 25 0.80 7.64 13.15
N SER A 26 1.04 8.63 12.29
CA SER A 26 -0.03 9.31 11.55
C SER A 26 -0.84 8.40 10.62
N TRP A 27 -0.27 7.30 10.18
CA TRP A 27 -0.89 6.33 9.26
C TRP A 27 -1.69 5.22 9.99
N SER A 28 -1.62 5.16 11.32
CA SER A 28 -2.33 4.13 12.07
C SER A 28 -3.85 4.31 12.01
N GLU A 29 -4.55 3.22 11.79
CA GLU A 29 -6.01 3.16 11.77
C GLU A 29 -6.55 2.66 13.11
N SER A 30 -7.66 3.23 13.57
CA SER A 30 -8.29 2.89 14.86
C SER A 30 -9.49 1.95 14.72
N GLY A 31 -9.55 1.17 13.63
CA GLY A 31 -10.69 0.30 13.33
C GLY A 31 -10.43 -0.60 12.14
N GLU A 32 -11.48 -0.89 11.39
CA GLU A 32 -11.32 -1.54 10.09
C GLU A 32 -10.59 -0.61 9.13
N SER A 33 -9.83 -1.22 8.21
CA SER A 33 -9.08 -0.43 7.23
C SER A 33 -10.01 0.22 6.20
N ASP A 34 -9.70 1.47 5.87
CA ASP A 34 -10.37 2.20 4.78
C ASP A 34 -10.21 1.50 3.40
N SER A 35 -9.23 0.59 3.26
CA SER A 35 -9.03 -0.20 2.03
C SER A 35 -10.11 -1.26 1.82
N LEU A 36 -10.91 -1.60 2.84
CA LEU A 36 -11.92 -2.66 2.74
C LEU A 36 -13.08 -2.30 1.83
N ASP A 37 -13.47 -1.04 1.74
CA ASP A 37 -14.58 -0.61 0.87
C ASP A 37 -14.31 -0.93 -0.60
N GLU A 38 -13.07 -0.68 -1.05
CA GLU A 38 -12.66 -0.95 -2.43
C GLU A 38 -12.37 -2.44 -2.65
N PHE A 39 -11.90 -3.12 -1.62
CA PHE A 39 -11.71 -4.56 -1.63
C PHE A 39 -13.06 -5.30 -1.76
N ASP A 40 -14.05 -4.93 -0.98
CA ASP A 40 -15.38 -5.54 -1.03
C ASP A 40 -16.07 -5.31 -2.39
N TYR A 41 -15.81 -4.17 -3.04
CA TYR A 41 -16.30 -3.89 -4.40
C TYR A 41 -15.72 -4.86 -5.43
N ALA A 42 -14.46 -5.30 -5.28
CA ALA A 42 -13.80 -6.21 -6.21
C ALA A 42 -14.42 -7.63 -6.22
N ASN A 43 -15.18 -8.00 -5.18
CA ASN A 43 -15.92 -9.27 -5.05
C ASN A 43 -15.07 -10.51 -5.34
N LEU A 44 -13.90 -10.60 -4.72
CA LEU A 44 -12.92 -11.66 -4.90
C LEU A 44 -13.28 -12.94 -4.13
N SER A 45 -12.79 -14.08 -4.61
CA SER A 45 -12.83 -15.34 -3.86
C SER A 45 -11.70 -15.41 -2.81
N SER A 46 -11.85 -16.28 -1.81
CA SER A 46 -10.83 -16.49 -0.78
C SER A 46 -9.47 -17.01 -1.30
N GLU A 47 -9.48 -17.59 -2.50
CA GLU A 47 -8.31 -18.18 -3.16
C GLU A 47 -7.57 -17.17 -4.06
N ASP A 48 -8.19 -16.02 -4.36
CA ASP A 48 -7.59 -15.02 -5.22
C ASP A 48 -6.35 -14.40 -4.56
N GLY A 49 -5.28 -14.24 -5.33
CA GLY A 49 -4.05 -13.63 -4.84
C GLY A 49 -4.21 -12.15 -4.54
N ILE A 50 -3.90 -11.74 -3.33
CA ILE A 50 -3.99 -10.36 -2.83
C ILE A 50 -2.61 -9.92 -2.39
N ILE A 51 -2.18 -8.72 -2.79
CA ILE A 51 -0.98 -8.09 -2.27
C ILE A 51 -1.30 -6.76 -1.60
N ASP A 52 -0.80 -6.57 -0.37
CA ASP A 52 -0.84 -5.32 0.39
C ASP A 52 0.56 -4.72 0.43
N VAL A 53 0.77 -3.64 -0.32
CA VAL A 53 2.06 -2.97 -0.48
C VAL A 53 2.21 -1.88 0.57
N GLY A 54 3.33 -1.90 1.30
CA GLY A 54 3.52 -1.10 2.50
C GLY A 54 2.55 -1.52 3.61
N GLY A 55 2.07 -2.76 3.54
CA GLY A 55 1.03 -3.27 4.45
C GLY A 55 1.48 -3.37 5.91
N GLY A 56 2.79 -3.47 6.18
CA GLY A 56 3.35 -3.42 7.53
C GLY A 56 2.39 -3.90 8.61
N ALA A 57 2.17 -3.07 9.63
CA ALA A 57 1.22 -3.31 10.72
C ALA A 57 -0.21 -2.83 10.38
N SER A 58 -0.63 -3.00 9.13
CA SER A 58 -1.96 -2.61 8.61
C SER A 58 -3.08 -3.47 9.19
N THR A 59 -4.24 -2.84 9.47
CA THR A 59 -5.45 -3.58 9.86
C THR A 59 -6.11 -4.28 8.68
N PHE A 60 -5.74 -3.95 7.44
CA PHE A 60 -6.28 -4.56 6.23
C PHE A 60 -5.95 -6.05 6.15
N VAL A 61 -4.67 -6.44 6.26
CA VAL A 61 -4.25 -7.84 6.23
C VAL A 61 -4.92 -8.66 7.34
N LYS A 62 -5.06 -8.07 8.55
CA LYS A 62 -5.77 -8.72 9.66
C LYS A 62 -7.22 -9.00 9.30
N SER A 63 -7.92 -8.04 8.71
CA SER A 63 -9.32 -8.20 8.29
C SER A 63 -9.46 -9.26 7.20
N LEU A 64 -8.55 -9.32 6.23
CA LEU A 64 -8.54 -10.36 5.19
C LEU A 64 -8.42 -11.76 5.77
N VAL A 65 -7.45 -11.97 6.67
CA VAL A 65 -7.24 -13.28 7.32
C VAL A 65 -8.47 -13.68 8.16
N GLN A 66 -9.06 -12.75 8.91
CA GLN A 66 -10.28 -12.99 9.69
C GLN A 66 -11.49 -13.34 8.83
N ARG A 67 -11.55 -12.82 7.60
CA ARG A 67 -12.60 -13.11 6.60
C ARG A 67 -12.33 -14.41 5.82
N GLY A 68 -11.22 -15.10 6.10
CA GLY A 68 -10.87 -16.40 5.50
C GLY A 68 -10.14 -16.33 4.17
N TYR A 69 -9.60 -15.17 3.79
CA TYR A 69 -8.70 -15.08 2.63
C TYR A 69 -7.37 -15.76 2.97
N ASN A 70 -6.91 -16.67 2.13
CA ASN A 70 -5.78 -17.55 2.40
C ASN A 70 -4.61 -17.39 1.42
N ASN A 71 -4.73 -16.48 0.44
CA ASN A 71 -3.68 -16.17 -0.53
C ASN A 71 -3.30 -14.68 -0.45
N VAL A 72 -2.83 -14.27 0.72
CA VAL A 72 -2.50 -12.88 1.03
C VAL A 72 -0.99 -12.73 1.13
N THR A 73 -0.45 -11.73 0.43
CA THR A 73 0.95 -11.31 0.49
C THR A 73 1.03 -9.90 1.08
N VAL A 74 1.98 -9.68 1.98
CA VAL A 74 2.36 -8.35 2.45
C VAL A 74 3.77 -8.05 1.99
N LEU A 75 3.93 -6.95 1.28
CA LEU A 75 5.22 -6.41 0.87
C LEU A 75 5.48 -5.12 1.64
N ASP A 76 6.57 -5.06 2.39
CA ASP A 76 6.99 -3.83 3.08
C ASP A 76 8.52 -3.71 3.06
N VAL A 77 9.03 -2.50 3.01
CA VAL A 77 10.47 -2.23 3.06
C VAL A 77 11.04 -2.44 4.47
N SER A 78 10.20 -2.32 5.51
CA SER A 78 10.59 -2.42 6.91
C SER A 78 10.41 -3.83 7.46
N GLN A 79 11.50 -4.44 7.90
CA GLN A 79 11.46 -5.69 8.66
C GLN A 79 10.72 -5.52 9.99
N THR A 80 10.91 -4.37 10.65
CA THR A 80 10.25 -4.04 11.93
C THR A 80 8.72 -3.97 11.77
N ALA A 81 8.23 -3.38 10.67
CA ALA A 81 6.81 -3.33 10.36
C ALA A 81 6.21 -4.72 10.15
N ILE A 82 6.91 -5.57 9.39
CA ILE A 82 6.52 -6.96 9.15
C ILE A 82 6.49 -7.76 10.47
N ASP A 83 7.48 -7.60 11.32
CA ASP A 83 7.51 -8.31 12.62
C ASP A 83 6.36 -7.87 13.53
N GLU A 84 6.01 -6.58 13.54
CA GLU A 84 4.85 -6.08 14.26
C GLU A 84 3.54 -6.66 13.70
N ALA A 85 3.39 -6.72 12.36
CA ALA A 85 2.22 -7.32 11.71
C ALA A 85 2.07 -8.81 12.09
N LYS A 86 3.17 -9.55 12.08
CA LYS A 86 3.18 -10.96 12.50
C LYS A 86 2.77 -11.13 13.96
N LEU A 87 3.20 -10.24 14.84
CA LEU A 87 2.77 -10.25 16.25
C LEU A 87 1.27 -9.97 16.39
N MET A 88 0.75 -9.02 15.61
CA MET A 88 -0.67 -8.67 15.60
C MET A 88 -1.57 -9.82 15.13
N LEU A 89 -1.11 -10.62 14.17
CA LEU A 89 -1.83 -11.78 13.63
C LEU A 89 -1.71 -13.02 14.51
N GLY A 90 -0.72 -13.12 15.39
CA GLY A 90 -0.49 -14.29 16.21
C GLY A 90 -0.27 -15.56 15.38
N ASP A 91 -1.01 -16.65 15.70
CA ASP A 91 -0.85 -17.94 15.02
C ASP A 91 -1.31 -17.90 13.56
N THR A 92 -2.18 -16.97 13.18
CA THR A 92 -2.67 -16.84 11.80
C THR A 92 -1.65 -16.22 10.84
N ARG A 93 -0.52 -15.71 11.34
CA ARG A 93 0.57 -15.16 10.51
C ARG A 93 1.14 -16.13 9.47
N GLU A 94 1.04 -17.43 9.73
CA GLU A 94 1.53 -18.47 8.83
C GLU A 94 0.71 -18.61 7.54
N SER A 95 -0.51 -18.04 7.51
CA SER A 95 -1.36 -17.99 6.31
C SER A 95 -1.04 -16.81 5.39
N VAL A 96 -0.09 -15.95 5.76
CA VAL A 96 0.29 -14.76 5.00
C VAL A 96 1.72 -14.90 4.49
N LYS A 97 1.93 -14.56 3.22
CA LYS A 97 3.27 -14.47 2.64
C LYS A 97 3.87 -13.09 2.96
N TRP A 98 5.06 -13.09 3.54
CA TRP A 98 5.76 -11.88 3.96
C TRP A 98 6.97 -11.62 3.08
N ILE A 99 7.06 -10.43 2.50
CA ILE A 99 8.18 -10.00 1.65
C ILE A 99 8.74 -8.70 2.22
N VAL A 100 10.01 -8.72 2.60
CA VAL A 100 10.75 -7.51 2.98
C VAL A 100 11.54 -7.04 1.77
N SER A 101 11.04 -6.02 1.11
CA SER A 101 11.68 -5.45 -0.09
C SER A 101 11.16 -4.03 -0.36
N ASP A 102 11.98 -3.23 -1.00
CA ASP A 102 11.55 -1.99 -1.63
C ASP A 102 10.71 -2.34 -2.87
N VAL A 103 9.49 -1.79 -2.96
CA VAL A 103 8.56 -2.06 -4.06
C VAL A 103 9.12 -1.70 -5.43
N VAL A 104 10.02 -0.72 -5.50
CA VAL A 104 10.66 -0.28 -6.74
C VAL A 104 11.71 -1.30 -7.22
N GLN A 105 12.41 -1.95 -6.30
CA GLN A 105 13.45 -2.94 -6.57
C GLN A 105 12.95 -4.37 -6.55
N TRP A 106 11.72 -4.59 -6.09
CA TRP A 106 11.13 -5.91 -6.01
C TRP A 106 10.82 -6.47 -7.41
N GLU A 107 11.17 -7.72 -7.61
CA GLU A 107 10.82 -8.45 -8.83
C GLU A 107 9.64 -9.39 -8.56
N PRO A 108 8.44 -9.09 -9.11
CA PRO A 108 7.27 -9.94 -8.92
C PRO A 108 7.47 -11.34 -9.50
N THR A 109 7.16 -12.36 -8.70
CA THR A 109 7.19 -13.77 -9.12
C THR A 109 5.80 -14.39 -9.19
N GLU A 110 4.77 -13.65 -8.79
CA GLU A 110 3.39 -14.11 -8.74
C GLU A 110 2.45 -13.08 -9.37
N ILE A 111 1.25 -13.54 -9.71
CA ILE A 111 0.18 -12.70 -10.24
C ILE A 111 -0.90 -12.55 -9.19
N TYR A 112 -1.29 -11.32 -8.93
CA TYR A 112 -2.31 -10.96 -7.96
C TYR A 112 -3.59 -10.52 -8.65
N ALA A 113 -4.73 -10.95 -8.11
CA ALA A 113 -6.05 -10.47 -8.53
C ALA A 113 -6.38 -9.11 -7.91
N TYR A 114 -5.70 -8.76 -6.80
CA TYR A 114 -5.88 -7.49 -6.11
C TYR A 114 -4.54 -6.92 -5.62
N TRP A 115 -4.28 -5.68 -6.01
CA TRP A 115 -3.16 -4.87 -5.55
C TRP A 115 -3.71 -3.75 -4.67
N ASN A 116 -3.26 -3.68 -3.43
CA ASN A 116 -3.56 -2.60 -2.50
C ASN A 116 -2.31 -1.79 -2.20
N ASP A 117 -2.38 -0.49 -2.35
CA ASP A 117 -1.37 0.46 -1.88
C ASP A 117 -2.08 1.60 -1.15
N ARG A 118 -1.86 1.69 0.13
CA ARG A 118 -2.30 2.82 0.93
C ARG A 118 -1.08 3.54 1.48
N ALA A 119 -0.75 4.68 0.86
CA ALA A 119 0.29 5.59 1.30
C ALA A 119 1.75 5.11 1.09
N VAL A 120 2.01 4.31 0.03
CA VAL A 120 3.39 4.00 -0.41
C VAL A 120 3.76 4.81 -1.64
N PHE A 121 2.93 4.80 -2.68
CA PHE A 121 3.24 5.45 -3.94
C PHE A 121 3.59 6.94 -3.80
N HIS A 122 3.02 7.65 -2.85
CA HIS A 122 3.30 9.06 -2.65
C HIS A 122 4.72 9.38 -2.16
N PHE A 123 5.49 8.38 -1.67
CA PHE A 123 6.90 8.55 -1.32
C PHE A 123 7.83 8.46 -2.53
N LEU A 124 7.33 7.98 -3.66
CA LEU A 124 8.08 7.89 -4.90
C LEU A 124 8.03 9.26 -5.61
N VAL A 125 8.97 10.13 -5.27
CA VAL A 125 9.00 11.52 -5.77
C VAL A 125 9.76 11.63 -7.10
N ASP A 126 10.60 10.66 -7.45
CA ASP A 126 11.36 10.62 -8.69
C ASP A 126 10.57 9.83 -9.75
N GLU A 127 10.54 10.35 -10.98
CA GLU A 127 9.80 9.76 -12.11
C GLU A 127 10.29 8.33 -12.44
N GLU A 128 11.58 8.06 -12.29
CA GLU A 128 12.17 6.73 -12.52
C GLU A 128 11.58 5.70 -11.54
N ASP A 129 11.45 6.06 -10.27
CA ASP A 129 10.87 5.20 -9.24
C ASP A 129 9.36 4.99 -9.48
N GLN A 130 8.64 6.03 -9.92
CA GLN A 130 7.22 5.92 -10.27
C GLN A 130 7.01 4.96 -11.45
N GLN A 131 7.85 5.05 -12.48
CA GLN A 131 7.79 4.15 -13.64
C GLN A 131 8.15 2.71 -13.26
N ALA A 132 9.14 2.51 -12.40
CA ALA A 132 9.51 1.19 -11.89
C ALA A 132 8.36 0.56 -11.07
N TYR A 133 7.69 1.36 -10.22
CA TYR A 133 6.51 0.93 -9.48
C TYR A 133 5.36 0.53 -10.43
N VAL A 134 5.00 1.39 -11.39
CA VAL A 134 3.97 1.08 -12.39
C VAL A 134 4.32 -0.21 -13.13
N GLY A 135 5.58 -0.37 -13.54
CA GLY A 135 6.07 -1.60 -14.15
C GLY A 135 5.87 -2.83 -13.27
N ASN A 136 6.09 -2.72 -11.94
CA ASN A 136 5.88 -3.83 -10.99
C ASN A 136 4.40 -4.16 -10.83
N VAL A 137 3.52 -3.16 -10.72
CA VAL A 137 2.08 -3.37 -10.73
C VAL A 137 1.64 -4.16 -11.96
N LEU A 138 2.06 -3.71 -13.16
CA LEU A 138 1.64 -4.34 -14.42
C LEU A 138 2.23 -5.74 -14.61
N ARG A 139 3.44 -6.02 -14.11
CA ARG A 139 4.06 -7.36 -14.17
C ARG A 139 3.43 -8.35 -13.18
N SER A 140 2.87 -7.85 -12.08
CA SER A 140 2.26 -8.68 -11.03
C SER A 140 0.75 -8.76 -11.11
N THR A 141 0.14 -8.19 -12.14
CA THR A 141 -1.30 -8.23 -12.38
C THR A 141 -1.60 -8.70 -13.80
N ARG A 142 -2.85 -9.10 -14.05
CA ARG A 142 -3.35 -9.56 -15.35
C ARG A 142 -4.69 -8.93 -15.67
N SER A 143 -5.18 -9.10 -16.89
CA SER A 143 -6.53 -8.69 -17.26
C SER A 143 -7.56 -9.18 -16.22
N GLY A 144 -8.41 -8.28 -15.77
CA GLY A 144 -9.39 -8.49 -14.70
C GLY A 144 -8.87 -8.31 -13.27
N SER A 145 -7.57 -8.05 -13.06
CA SER A 145 -7.06 -7.71 -11.73
C SER A 145 -7.49 -6.30 -11.31
N HIS A 146 -7.78 -6.14 -10.04
CA HIS A 146 -8.10 -4.86 -9.40
C HIS A 146 -6.85 -4.23 -8.79
N ILE A 147 -6.67 -2.93 -8.99
CA ILE A 147 -5.53 -2.17 -8.48
C ILE A 147 -6.09 -0.95 -7.74
N VAL A 148 -5.82 -0.86 -6.45
CA VAL A 148 -6.24 0.28 -5.63
C VAL A 148 -5.00 0.99 -5.09
N ILE A 149 -4.93 2.28 -5.37
CA ILE A 149 -3.83 3.14 -4.93
C ILE A 149 -4.43 4.37 -4.23
N ALA A 150 -4.00 4.61 -3.00
CA ALA A 150 -4.38 5.78 -2.21
C ALA A 150 -3.14 6.58 -1.80
N THR A 151 -3.15 7.86 -2.10
CA THR A 151 -2.05 8.80 -1.86
C THR A 151 -2.56 10.07 -1.19
N PHE A 152 -1.69 10.94 -0.70
CA PHE A 152 -2.15 12.27 -0.31
C PHE A 152 -2.70 13.04 -1.51
N SER A 153 -3.86 13.67 -1.33
CA SER A 153 -4.50 14.53 -2.32
C SER A 153 -3.73 15.85 -2.49
N PRO A 154 -4.03 16.66 -3.52
CA PRO A 154 -3.44 17.98 -3.70
C PRO A 154 -3.57 18.89 -2.47
N ASP A 155 -4.62 18.72 -1.66
CA ASP A 155 -4.87 19.46 -0.42
C ASP A 155 -4.33 18.73 0.82
N GLY A 156 -3.70 17.57 0.64
CA GLY A 156 -3.11 16.78 1.70
C GLY A 156 -1.75 17.32 2.18
N PRO A 157 -1.13 16.64 3.17
CA PRO A 157 0.18 17.02 3.69
C PRO A 157 1.30 16.97 2.61
N GLU A 158 2.30 17.83 2.74
CA GLU A 158 3.49 17.87 1.86
C GLU A 158 4.60 16.92 2.31
N SER A 159 4.46 16.36 3.50
CA SER A 159 5.41 15.41 4.06
C SER A 159 4.72 14.40 4.95
N CYS A 160 5.29 13.20 5.07
CA CYS A 160 4.85 12.15 5.97
C CYS A 160 6.08 11.53 6.65
N SER A 161 6.02 11.35 7.97
CA SER A 161 7.14 10.77 8.76
C SER A 161 8.50 11.43 8.53
N GLY A 162 8.52 12.74 8.20
CA GLY A 162 9.74 13.48 7.91
C GLY A 162 10.30 13.31 6.49
N LEU A 163 9.60 12.55 5.64
CA LEU A 163 9.92 12.41 4.23
C LEU A 163 9.03 13.31 3.39
N GLN A 164 9.59 13.84 2.30
CA GLN A 164 8.82 14.53 1.27
C GLN A 164 7.90 13.53 0.58
N VAL A 165 6.71 13.98 0.18
CA VAL A 165 5.77 13.20 -0.61
C VAL A 165 5.33 13.97 -1.85
N GLN A 166 4.96 13.24 -2.88
CA GLN A 166 4.23 13.79 -4.01
C GLN A 166 2.73 13.61 -3.77
N ARG A 167 1.98 14.72 -3.91
CA ARG A 167 0.52 14.73 -3.83
C ARG A 167 -0.06 14.50 -5.22
N TRP A 168 -1.16 13.75 -5.29
CA TRP A 168 -1.75 13.33 -6.55
C TRP A 168 -3.22 13.68 -6.63
N SER A 169 -3.66 14.20 -7.77
CA SER A 169 -5.07 14.22 -8.13
C SER A 169 -5.51 12.84 -8.65
N GLN A 170 -6.83 12.58 -8.66
CA GLN A 170 -7.39 11.35 -9.23
C GLN A 170 -6.97 11.18 -10.70
N ASP A 171 -7.06 12.26 -11.48
CA ASP A 171 -6.75 12.25 -12.91
C ASP A 171 -5.27 11.98 -13.18
N ASP A 172 -4.36 12.59 -12.41
CA ASP A 172 -2.92 12.41 -12.62
C ASP A 172 -2.49 11.00 -12.21
N LEU A 173 -3.04 10.46 -11.11
CA LEU A 173 -2.78 9.09 -10.69
C LEU A 173 -3.31 8.08 -11.71
N ALA A 174 -4.52 8.28 -12.24
CA ALA A 174 -5.10 7.42 -13.26
C ALA A 174 -4.33 7.44 -14.58
N LYS A 175 -3.79 8.60 -14.98
CA LYS A 175 -2.99 8.74 -16.22
C LYS A 175 -1.75 7.85 -16.24
N LEU A 176 -1.15 7.55 -15.09
CA LEU A 176 0.02 6.66 -15.01
C LEU A 176 -0.27 5.25 -15.51
N PHE A 177 -1.53 4.84 -15.49
CA PHE A 177 -1.96 3.49 -15.84
C PHE A 177 -2.86 3.44 -17.09
N ALA A 178 -3.11 4.59 -17.76
CA ALA A 178 -4.14 4.72 -18.79
C ALA A 178 -3.93 3.81 -20.02
N ASP A 179 -2.69 3.42 -20.32
CA ASP A 179 -2.39 2.52 -21.44
C ASP A 179 -2.72 1.04 -21.16
N SER A 180 -3.05 0.70 -19.92
CA SER A 180 -3.15 -0.69 -19.47
C SER A 180 -4.29 -0.96 -18.50
N CYS A 181 -4.96 0.07 -18.02
CA CYS A 181 -6.00 -0.05 -17.01
C CYS A 181 -7.12 0.96 -17.27
N SER A 182 -8.34 0.55 -16.94
CA SER A 182 -9.52 1.41 -16.93
C SER A 182 -9.87 1.83 -15.51
N VAL A 183 -10.26 3.10 -15.32
CA VAL A 183 -10.74 3.59 -14.00
C VAL A 183 -12.13 3.02 -13.74
N VAL A 184 -12.28 2.28 -12.65
CA VAL A 184 -13.59 1.76 -12.18
C VAL A 184 -14.25 2.76 -11.25
N ARG A 185 -13.50 3.23 -10.27
CA ARG A 185 -13.93 4.20 -9.26
C ARG A 185 -12.76 5.08 -8.85
N SER A 186 -13.05 6.26 -8.38
CA SER A 186 -12.07 7.14 -7.76
C SER A 186 -12.77 8.08 -6.79
N GLY A 187 -12.02 8.69 -5.90
CA GLY A 187 -12.57 9.63 -4.93
C GLY A 187 -11.52 10.21 -4.00
N GLU A 188 -12.03 10.93 -3.03
CA GLU A 188 -11.24 11.45 -1.92
C GLU A 188 -11.78 10.87 -0.60
N ARG A 189 -10.90 10.74 0.37
CA ARG A 189 -11.26 10.38 1.74
C ARG A 189 -10.39 11.11 2.74
N SER A 190 -10.90 11.26 3.95
CA SER A 190 -10.15 11.87 5.04
C SER A 190 -9.73 10.78 6.04
N HIS A 191 -8.43 10.61 6.22
CA HIS A 191 -7.87 9.83 7.32
C HIS A 191 -7.71 10.73 8.56
N VAL A 192 -8.15 10.24 9.70
CA VAL A 192 -7.98 10.94 10.98
C VAL A 192 -6.84 10.28 11.75
N THR A 193 -5.78 11.03 11.99
CA THR A 193 -4.63 10.55 12.77
C THR A 193 -5.04 10.22 14.21
N PRO A 194 -4.26 9.41 14.95
CA PRO A 194 -4.57 9.10 16.36
C PRO A 194 -4.70 10.31 17.29
N TRP A 195 -4.14 11.45 16.89
CA TRP A 195 -4.27 12.72 17.65
C TRP A 195 -5.29 13.70 17.08
N GLY A 196 -6.13 13.24 16.13
CA GLY A 196 -7.30 13.98 15.65
C GLY A 196 -7.06 14.92 14.46
N SER A 197 -5.88 14.93 13.86
CA SER A 197 -5.62 15.71 12.64
C SER A 197 -6.16 14.98 11.40
N ALA A 198 -6.86 15.71 10.53
CA ALA A 198 -7.32 15.17 9.26
C ALA A 198 -6.22 15.22 8.20
N GLN A 199 -6.11 14.15 7.42
CA GLN A 199 -5.23 14.05 6.25
C GLN A 199 -6.08 13.68 5.04
N SER A 200 -6.05 14.53 4.00
CA SER A 200 -6.81 14.28 2.77
C SER A 200 -6.06 13.34 1.84
N PHE A 201 -6.76 12.30 1.40
CA PHE A 201 -6.27 11.30 0.46
C PHE A 201 -7.10 11.33 -0.82
N THR A 202 -6.42 11.17 -1.95
CA THR A 202 -6.98 10.74 -3.22
C THR A 202 -6.82 9.23 -3.34
N TRP A 203 -7.81 8.56 -3.90
CA TRP A 203 -7.69 7.15 -4.26
C TRP A 203 -8.25 6.88 -5.66
N VAL A 204 -7.67 5.90 -6.33
CA VAL A 204 -8.16 5.35 -7.59
C VAL A 204 -8.27 3.84 -7.49
N HIS A 205 -9.34 3.29 -8.05
CA HIS A 205 -9.56 1.87 -8.24
C HIS A 205 -9.57 1.60 -9.74
N LEU A 206 -8.57 0.87 -10.19
CA LEU A 206 -8.34 0.54 -11.58
C LEU A 206 -8.65 -0.94 -11.82
N LEU A 207 -9.12 -1.24 -13.02
CA LEU A 207 -9.24 -2.60 -13.54
C LEU A 207 -8.18 -2.78 -14.63
N ARG A 208 -7.40 -3.83 -14.53
CA ARG A 208 -6.41 -4.21 -15.54
C ARG A 208 -7.12 -4.72 -16.79
N ASP A 209 -6.84 -4.12 -17.95
CA ASP A 209 -7.43 -4.46 -19.24
C ASP A 209 -6.96 -5.82 -19.79
#